data_62f6ddd64e37d3258a5f072d66ad5067
#
_entry.id   62f6ddd64e37d3258a5f072d66ad5067
#
_cell.length_a   1.000
_cell.length_b   1.000
_cell.length_c   1.000
_cell.angle_alpha   90.00
_cell.angle_beta   90.00
_cell.angle_gamma   90.00
#
_symmetry.space_group_name_H-M   'P 1'
#
loop_
_entity.id
_entity.type
_entity.pdbx_description
1 polymer ?
#
loop_
_entity_poly.entity_id
_entity_poly.type
_entity_poly.pdbx_seq_one_letter_code
_entity_poly.pdbx_strand_id
1 'polypeptide(L)'
;MLKITNDDAAFVLGKNGKTKEKIARVSGAELDLFEQSLTLEIRGTAEERKKAKKYVECVMAQRIGPVTIVENSDDDDLTVVMVPSEAVGFVTGSQGNFLRQVEEEWGTLMFFADFRGRGERQEGDMEKLAIFGNQRARRGAQLKVMAAVETKMPGYFTTDVKEGDDNPTGFGTHNLVLKPDDLSYALGKKGMTRKKLARSSGCIVEYVGYTVFMSGMPDERQRAKEYLTWLFDQLRGPVYVDGWESRDDCTMVDVPRDCVGYVTGARRATLSKIEEEWGTLMFFMSTNMRRDDRGQSAEGRRDFDGSEKLAIFGDRRGRRGAELKCMSAVETKRPGYFTKDVKKHTSEREGFASDTILMDESELSYALGKDGATRRKLARASGCIMEYVGQVAFICGTIEERTRARTYLKWLLKQRSGSVYVEDLKERTDVTIVPVPREAIGYVTGNRGSSLRQVEEDSGTFCFVEGGRGESEQLLIFGHNKPDRELAERLVNGLINEKMRGDGRRFDDRGGGGYDDRDRGRGGYEDRRPDDRGGGSRGYDRREDRDRGRDYDRRDDRDRGRDYDRRDDRDRGRDYDRDRDRDRDRRGGRDYDDDRDERRGREYDRDRRDDDYDRRRGSDRDRRGRDDDYDDRD
;
A
#
# COMPACT_ATOMS: atom_id res chain seq x y z
N MET A 1 18.53 26.15 19.78
CA MET A 1 17.47 26.95 20.42
C MET A 1 17.18 28.18 19.58
N LEU A 2 15.94 28.32 19.11
CA LEU A 2 15.44 29.47 18.36
C LEU A 2 14.28 30.07 19.13
N LYS A 3 14.35 31.39 19.44
CA LYS A 3 13.21 32.10 20.03
C LYS A 3 12.28 32.53 18.92
N ILE A 4 10.99 32.31 19.08
CA ILE A 4 9.95 32.62 18.11
C ILE A 4 8.81 33.39 18.78
N THR A 5 7.98 34.05 18.00
CA THR A 5 6.77 34.71 18.52
C THR A 5 5.63 33.71 18.70
N ASN A 6 4.58 34.08 19.42
CA ASN A 6 3.41 33.21 19.60
C ASN A 6 2.72 32.87 18.26
N ASP A 7 2.63 33.86 17.38
CA ASP A 7 2.05 33.70 16.05
C ASP A 7 2.90 32.77 15.17
N ASP A 8 4.24 32.89 15.24
CA ASP A 8 5.16 32.02 14.54
C ASP A 8 5.10 30.59 15.09
N ALA A 9 4.95 30.45 16.42
CA ALA A 9 4.82 29.14 17.06
C ALA A 9 3.60 28.37 16.52
N ALA A 10 2.44 29.02 16.43
CA ALA A 10 1.23 28.42 15.87
C ALA A 10 1.41 28.03 14.40
N PHE A 11 2.11 28.86 13.61
CA PHE A 11 2.34 28.63 12.19
C PHE A 11 3.36 27.50 11.94
N VAL A 12 4.47 27.49 12.69
CA VAL A 12 5.49 26.42 12.65
C VAL A 12 4.93 25.09 13.12
N LEU A 13 4.07 25.09 14.15
CA LEU A 13 3.39 23.87 14.60
C LEU A 13 2.41 23.36 13.53
N GLY A 14 1.61 24.27 12.97
CA GLY A 14 0.56 23.94 12.01
C GLY A 14 -0.57 23.12 12.60
N LYS A 15 -1.58 22.77 11.80
CA LYS A 15 -2.74 21.99 12.24
C LYS A 15 -2.28 20.61 12.73
N ASN A 16 -2.53 20.31 14.00
CA ASN A 16 -2.16 19.02 14.66
C ASN A 16 -0.64 18.71 14.57
N GLY A 17 0.23 19.70 14.57
CA GLY A 17 1.67 19.49 14.54
C GLY A 17 2.27 19.13 13.15
N LYS A 18 1.46 19.10 12.10
CA LYS A 18 1.87 18.61 10.77
C LYS A 18 3.00 19.41 10.11
N THR A 19 3.05 20.73 10.32
CA THR A 19 4.14 21.53 9.75
C THR A 19 5.46 21.25 10.45
N LYS A 20 5.45 21.16 11.79
CA LYS A 20 6.61 20.76 12.59
C LYS A 20 7.14 19.38 12.18
N GLU A 21 6.25 18.39 12.07
CA GLU A 21 6.61 17.03 11.63
C GLU A 21 7.19 17.02 10.21
N LYS A 22 6.64 17.83 9.30
CA LYS A 22 7.16 17.97 7.94
C LYS A 22 8.58 18.55 7.94
N ILE A 23 8.81 19.63 8.67
CA ILE A 23 10.15 20.24 8.78
C ILE A 23 11.13 19.23 9.38
N ALA A 24 10.77 18.54 10.46
CA ALA A 24 11.59 17.51 11.08
C ALA A 24 11.96 16.40 10.08
N ARG A 25 10.99 15.87 9.37
CA ARG A 25 11.21 14.83 8.35
C ARG A 25 12.12 15.25 7.22
N VAL A 26 11.92 16.46 6.67
CA VAL A 26 12.69 16.97 5.52
C VAL A 26 14.11 17.33 5.90
N SER A 27 14.32 17.89 7.10
CA SER A 27 15.66 18.26 7.60
C SER A 27 16.43 17.11 8.21
N GLY A 28 15.75 16.06 8.69
CA GLY A 28 16.32 14.98 9.50
C GLY A 28 16.50 15.33 10.97
N ALA A 29 16.17 16.57 11.39
CA ALA A 29 16.33 17.03 12.77
C ALA A 29 15.09 16.74 13.61
N GLU A 30 15.27 16.58 14.91
CA GLU A 30 14.18 16.59 15.88
C GLU A 30 13.84 18.04 16.27
N LEU A 31 12.55 18.35 16.30
CA LEU A 31 12.04 19.67 16.67
C LEU A 31 11.09 19.55 17.86
N ASP A 32 11.38 20.26 18.95
CA ASP A 32 10.52 20.37 20.11
C ASP A 32 10.18 21.83 20.40
N LEU A 33 8.87 22.13 20.45
CA LEU A 33 8.37 23.47 20.75
C LEU A 33 7.93 23.54 22.21
N PHE A 34 8.61 24.40 22.96
CA PHE A 34 8.24 24.76 24.34
C PHE A 34 7.33 26.00 24.31
N GLU A 35 6.02 25.77 24.33
CA GLU A 35 5.00 26.83 24.19
C GLU A 35 5.11 27.90 25.29
N GLN A 36 5.43 27.50 26.54
CA GLN A 36 5.56 28.44 27.66
C GLN A 36 6.71 29.44 27.52
N SER A 37 7.81 29.01 26.92
CA SER A 37 9.02 29.85 26.72
C SER A 37 9.14 30.39 25.30
N LEU A 38 8.21 30.04 24.40
CA LEU A 38 8.23 30.37 22.97
C LEU A 38 9.59 30.02 22.34
N THR A 39 10.11 28.86 22.71
CA THR A 39 11.43 28.41 22.27
C THR A 39 11.29 27.11 21.47
N LEU A 40 11.82 27.12 20.26
CA LEU A 40 11.95 25.92 19.43
C LEU A 40 13.36 25.33 19.62
N GLU A 41 13.41 24.14 20.13
CA GLU A 41 14.63 23.35 20.24
C GLU A 41 14.81 22.50 18.99
N ILE A 42 16.00 22.53 18.39
CA ILE A 42 16.37 21.76 17.21
C ILE A 42 17.55 20.87 17.57
N ARG A 43 17.36 19.54 17.50
CA ARG A 43 18.37 18.53 17.81
C ARG A 43 18.71 17.74 16.54
N GLY A 44 19.96 17.29 16.44
CA GLY A 44 20.46 16.53 15.31
C GLY A 44 21.93 16.87 15.01
N THR A 45 22.44 16.41 13.89
CA THR A 45 23.76 16.79 13.39
C THR A 45 23.85 18.29 13.06
N ALA A 46 25.03 18.81 12.86
CA ALA A 46 25.21 20.22 12.51
C ALA A 46 24.50 20.61 11.22
N GLU A 47 24.52 19.72 10.22
CA GLU A 47 23.85 19.92 8.93
C GLU A 47 22.32 19.85 9.05
N GLU A 48 21.80 18.86 9.75
CA GLU A 48 20.35 18.72 10.01
C GLU A 48 19.80 19.94 10.73
N ARG A 49 20.52 20.43 11.76
CA ARG A 49 20.13 21.64 12.47
C ARG A 49 20.18 22.89 11.59
N LYS A 50 21.17 23.00 10.70
CA LYS A 50 21.28 24.11 9.75
C LYS A 50 20.10 24.10 8.77
N LYS A 51 19.77 22.93 8.19
CA LYS A 51 18.62 22.75 7.29
C LYS A 51 17.31 23.04 8.01
N ALA A 52 17.10 22.47 9.20
CA ALA A 52 15.89 22.69 10.00
C ALA A 52 15.68 24.18 10.33
N LYS A 53 16.73 24.89 10.74
CA LYS A 53 16.67 26.33 11.01
C LYS A 53 16.25 27.12 9.76
N LYS A 54 16.88 26.85 8.59
CA LYS A 54 16.55 27.45 7.30
C LYS A 54 15.07 27.23 6.94
N TYR A 55 14.57 25.99 7.09
CA TYR A 55 13.19 25.66 6.78
C TYR A 55 12.18 26.31 7.72
N VAL A 56 12.48 26.38 9.02
CA VAL A 56 11.66 27.12 10.00
C VAL A 56 11.59 28.59 9.65
N GLU A 57 12.73 29.23 9.33
CA GLU A 57 12.80 30.64 8.93
C GLU A 57 11.99 30.88 7.65
N CYS A 58 12.07 30.00 6.64
CA CYS A 58 11.27 30.11 5.43
C CYS A 58 9.75 29.95 5.73
N VAL A 59 9.37 29.01 6.60
CA VAL A 59 7.97 28.84 6.99
C VAL A 59 7.44 30.06 7.75
N MET A 60 8.21 30.64 8.69
CA MET A 60 7.82 31.85 9.40
C MET A 60 7.70 33.04 8.46
N ALA A 61 8.63 33.17 7.50
CA ALA A 61 8.60 34.26 6.53
C ALA A 61 7.32 34.24 5.66
N GLN A 62 6.79 33.05 5.30
CA GLN A 62 5.54 32.93 4.55
C GLN A 62 4.34 33.57 5.25
N ARG A 63 4.35 33.67 6.57
CA ARG A 63 3.29 34.35 7.34
C ARG A 63 3.30 35.88 7.13
N ILE A 64 4.48 36.43 6.94
CA ILE A 64 4.65 37.88 6.84
C ILE A 64 4.48 38.36 5.40
N GLY A 65 4.90 37.55 4.42
CA GLY A 65 4.85 37.94 3.02
C GLY A 65 5.57 36.94 2.09
N PRO A 66 5.90 37.39 0.88
CA PRO A 66 6.66 36.57 -0.06
C PRO A 66 8.03 36.20 0.52
N VAL A 67 8.41 34.95 0.38
CA VAL A 67 9.73 34.45 0.78
C VAL A 67 10.68 34.60 -0.39
N THR A 68 11.71 35.44 -0.22
CA THR A 68 12.78 35.55 -1.22
C THR A 68 13.81 34.44 -1.01
N ILE A 69 14.07 33.67 -2.06
CA ILE A 69 15.10 32.66 -2.07
C ILE A 69 16.26 33.12 -2.93
N VAL A 70 17.42 33.19 -2.32
CA VAL A 70 18.69 33.40 -3.04
C VAL A 70 19.19 32.03 -3.44
N GLU A 71 19.23 31.76 -4.74
CA GLU A 71 19.84 30.55 -5.28
C GLU A 71 21.37 30.65 -5.11
N ASN A 72 21.88 29.97 -4.08
CA ASN A 72 23.33 29.78 -3.96
C ASN A 72 23.71 28.48 -4.65
N SER A 73 24.77 28.50 -5.43
CA SER A 73 25.30 27.31 -6.12
C SER A 73 25.67 26.15 -5.18
N ASP A 74 25.80 26.44 -3.89
CA ASP A 74 26.19 25.48 -2.85
C ASP A 74 24.99 24.88 -2.08
N ASP A 75 23.74 25.28 -2.42
CA ASP A 75 22.53 24.73 -1.81
C ASP A 75 22.14 23.39 -2.44
N ASP A 76 22.77 22.32 -1.98
CA ASP A 76 22.51 20.95 -2.44
C ASP A 76 21.15 20.39 -1.98
N ASP A 77 20.40 21.14 -1.16
CA ASP A 77 19.09 20.78 -0.62
C ASP A 77 17.89 21.49 -1.31
N LEU A 78 18.14 22.31 -2.33
CA LEU A 78 17.14 23.10 -3.04
C LEU A 78 17.04 22.75 -4.53
N THR A 79 15.82 22.71 -5.05
CA THR A 79 15.50 22.70 -6.48
C THR A 79 14.45 23.75 -6.75
N VAL A 80 14.64 24.61 -7.75
CA VAL A 80 13.67 25.63 -8.17
C VAL A 80 13.05 25.18 -9.48
N VAL A 81 11.71 25.20 -9.54
CA VAL A 81 10.93 24.92 -10.75
C VAL A 81 10.21 26.19 -11.16
N MET A 82 10.43 26.62 -12.39
CA MET A 82 9.70 27.76 -12.97
C MET A 82 8.33 27.26 -13.43
N VAL A 83 7.29 27.83 -12.86
CA VAL A 83 5.88 27.46 -13.12
C VAL A 83 5.19 28.65 -13.79
N PRO A 84 4.61 28.49 -14.98
CA PRO A 84 3.81 29.54 -15.62
C PRO A 84 2.66 29.99 -14.72
N SER A 85 2.40 31.30 -14.67
CA SER A 85 1.38 31.87 -13.77
C SER A 85 -0.03 31.27 -14.01
N GLU A 86 -0.33 30.86 -15.23
CA GLU A 86 -1.57 30.18 -15.61
C GLU A 86 -1.70 28.78 -14.98
N ALA A 87 -0.58 28.10 -14.75
CA ALA A 87 -0.53 26.76 -14.17
C ALA A 87 -0.44 26.76 -12.63
N VAL A 88 -0.09 27.89 -12.00
CA VAL A 88 0.10 27.98 -10.54
C VAL A 88 -1.12 27.50 -9.75
N GLY A 89 -2.32 27.91 -10.18
CA GLY A 89 -3.56 27.47 -9.52
C GLY A 89 -3.79 25.97 -9.61
N PHE A 90 -3.42 25.37 -10.73
CA PHE A 90 -3.52 23.91 -10.95
C PHE A 90 -2.46 23.14 -10.13
N VAL A 91 -1.21 23.62 -10.14
CA VAL A 91 -0.11 23.06 -9.33
C VAL A 91 -0.36 23.23 -7.83
N THR A 92 -0.95 24.33 -7.40
CA THR A 92 -1.32 24.51 -5.98
C THR A 92 -2.46 23.56 -5.59
N GLY A 93 -3.43 23.38 -6.48
CA GLY A 93 -4.66 22.63 -6.23
C GLY A 93 -5.62 23.39 -5.28
N SER A 94 -6.81 22.83 -5.06
CA SER A 94 -7.79 23.41 -4.13
C SER A 94 -7.19 23.50 -2.72
N GLN A 95 -7.13 24.72 -2.17
CA GLN A 95 -6.57 24.99 -0.84
C GLN A 95 -5.14 24.45 -0.62
N GLY A 96 -4.34 24.33 -1.66
CA GLY A 96 -2.98 23.79 -1.59
C GLY A 96 -2.89 22.26 -1.47
N ASN A 97 -3.96 21.53 -1.76
CA ASN A 97 -4.00 20.08 -1.57
C ASN A 97 -3.00 19.32 -2.45
N PHE A 98 -2.82 19.75 -3.71
CA PHE A 98 -1.88 19.06 -4.58
C PHE A 98 -0.44 19.18 -4.08
N LEU A 99 0.01 20.39 -3.73
CA LEU A 99 1.37 20.57 -3.18
C LEU A 99 1.57 19.77 -1.89
N ARG A 100 0.60 19.79 -0.96
CA ARG A 100 0.68 18.99 0.27
C ARG A 100 0.75 17.49 0.00
N GLN A 101 0.00 17.01 -0.99
CA GLN A 101 0.06 15.59 -1.38
C GLN A 101 1.44 15.23 -1.95
N VAL A 102 2.02 16.09 -2.79
CA VAL A 102 3.37 15.88 -3.33
C VAL A 102 4.42 15.94 -2.22
N GLU A 103 4.31 16.90 -1.29
CA GLU A 103 5.19 17.02 -0.11
C GLU A 103 5.14 15.77 0.78
N GLU A 104 3.95 15.17 0.95
CA GLU A 104 3.78 13.96 1.75
C GLU A 104 4.30 12.72 1.01
N GLU A 105 4.02 12.60 -0.30
CA GLU A 105 4.48 11.48 -1.14
C GLU A 105 6.02 11.41 -1.21
N TRP A 106 6.67 12.56 -1.33
CA TRP A 106 8.12 12.64 -1.55
C TRP A 106 8.94 13.04 -0.32
N GLY A 107 8.30 13.47 0.75
CA GLY A 107 9.01 13.94 1.95
C GLY A 107 9.75 15.25 1.71
N THR A 108 9.16 16.18 0.99
CA THR A 108 9.72 17.49 0.65
C THR A 108 9.00 18.62 1.38
N LEU A 109 9.61 19.80 1.39
CA LEU A 109 8.97 21.08 1.76
C LEU A 109 8.90 21.95 0.50
N MET A 110 7.71 22.43 0.16
CA MET A 110 7.47 23.14 -1.09
C MET A 110 6.68 24.43 -0.87
N PHE A 111 7.09 25.52 -1.51
CA PHE A 111 6.32 26.75 -1.55
C PHE A 111 6.77 27.64 -2.73
N PHE A 112 5.88 28.55 -3.14
CA PHE A 112 6.22 29.55 -4.12
C PHE A 112 7.05 30.68 -3.47
N ALA A 113 8.24 30.90 -4.01
CA ALA A 113 9.12 32.02 -3.62
C ALA A 113 8.81 33.25 -4.46
N ASP A 114 9.08 34.45 -3.90
CA ASP A 114 8.85 35.73 -4.55
C ASP A 114 7.43 35.92 -5.10
N PHE A 115 6.44 35.27 -4.43
CA PHE A 115 5.08 35.12 -4.91
C PHE A 115 4.37 36.48 -4.96
N ARG A 116 4.04 36.94 -6.18
CA ARG A 116 3.19 38.08 -6.41
C ARG A 116 1.71 37.67 -6.29
N GLY A 117 0.91 38.49 -5.62
CA GLY A 117 -0.53 38.22 -5.43
C GLY A 117 -1.27 38.05 -6.76
N ARG A 118 -2.44 37.38 -6.73
CA ARG A 118 -3.25 37.10 -7.94
C ARG A 118 -3.57 38.31 -8.82
N GLY A 119 -3.57 39.54 -8.26
CA GLY A 119 -3.91 40.76 -9.00
C GLY A 119 -2.75 41.42 -9.74
N GLU A 120 -1.51 40.96 -9.52
CA GLU A 120 -0.30 41.57 -10.11
C GLU A 120 0.34 40.70 -11.20
N ARG A 121 -0.27 39.54 -11.53
CA ARG A 121 0.26 38.60 -12.53
C ARG A 121 -0.13 39.04 -13.92
N GLN A 122 0.86 39.01 -14.81
CA GLN A 122 0.67 39.20 -16.24
C GLN A 122 0.75 37.83 -16.96
N GLU A 123 0.14 37.78 -18.13
CA GLU A 123 0.25 36.62 -19.01
C GLU A 123 1.71 36.41 -19.41
N GLY A 124 2.24 35.21 -19.22
CA GLY A 124 3.65 34.88 -19.46
C GLY A 124 4.58 35.06 -18.26
N ASP A 125 4.07 35.55 -17.11
CA ASP A 125 4.85 35.62 -15.86
C ASP A 125 5.17 34.21 -15.36
N MET A 126 6.36 34.05 -14.77
CA MET A 126 6.85 32.80 -14.21
C MET A 126 6.96 32.93 -12.69
N GLU A 127 6.44 31.94 -11.99
CA GLU A 127 6.53 31.86 -10.53
C GLU A 127 7.56 30.79 -10.13
N LYS A 128 8.41 31.11 -9.16
CA LYS A 128 9.42 30.20 -8.64
C LYS A 128 8.83 29.27 -7.60
N LEU A 129 8.77 27.99 -7.89
CA LEU A 129 8.43 26.96 -6.91
C LEU A 129 9.71 26.37 -6.33
N ALA A 130 9.95 26.61 -5.05
CA ALA A 130 11.06 26.06 -4.30
C ALA A 130 10.69 24.68 -3.75
N ILE A 131 11.58 23.70 -3.91
CA ILE A 131 11.45 22.34 -3.42
C ILE A 131 12.68 22.00 -2.58
N PHE A 132 12.48 21.79 -1.28
CA PHE A 132 13.54 21.41 -0.35
C PHE A 132 13.48 19.94 0.02
N GLY A 133 14.64 19.32 0.18
CA GLY A 133 14.77 17.93 0.55
C GLY A 133 16.04 17.28 0.00
N ASN A 134 16.18 15.95 0.17
CA ASN A 134 17.28 15.24 -0.47
C ASN A 134 17.08 15.17 -1.99
N GLN A 135 18.15 14.94 -2.72
CA GLN A 135 18.19 14.94 -4.19
C GLN A 135 17.08 14.09 -4.83
N ARG A 136 16.87 12.86 -4.32
CA ARG A 136 15.87 11.93 -4.83
C ARG A 136 14.45 12.43 -4.59
N ALA A 137 14.17 12.91 -3.38
CA ALA A 137 12.88 13.46 -3.01
C ALA A 137 12.52 14.70 -3.84
N ARG A 138 13.47 15.63 -4.00
CA ARG A 138 13.31 16.84 -4.83
C ARG A 138 13.02 16.47 -6.29
N ARG A 139 13.76 15.49 -6.85
CA ARG A 139 13.54 15.06 -8.23
C ARG A 139 12.15 14.46 -8.43
N GLY A 140 11.68 13.60 -7.51
CA GLY A 140 10.33 13.04 -7.58
C GLY A 140 9.24 14.11 -7.49
N ALA A 141 9.37 15.04 -6.55
CA ALA A 141 8.44 16.16 -6.42
C ALA A 141 8.46 17.08 -7.67
N GLN A 142 9.64 17.38 -8.20
CA GLN A 142 9.82 18.15 -9.44
C GLN A 142 9.06 17.53 -10.61
N LEU A 143 9.24 16.23 -10.84
CA LEU A 143 8.57 15.51 -11.94
C LEU A 143 7.05 15.52 -11.78
N LYS A 144 6.53 15.43 -10.55
CA LYS A 144 5.10 15.58 -10.26
C LYS A 144 4.57 16.94 -10.63
N VAL A 145 5.30 17.99 -10.28
CA VAL A 145 4.95 19.36 -10.66
C VAL A 145 5.00 19.54 -12.17
N MET A 146 6.06 19.05 -12.82
CA MET A 146 6.18 19.09 -14.29
C MET A 146 4.99 18.37 -14.97
N ALA A 147 4.58 17.20 -14.48
CA ALA A 147 3.43 16.48 -15.01
C ALA A 147 2.11 17.26 -14.84
N ALA A 148 1.96 17.98 -13.71
CA ALA A 148 0.80 18.83 -13.50
C ALA A 148 0.78 20.04 -14.44
N VAL A 149 1.92 20.72 -14.61
CA VAL A 149 2.04 21.85 -15.56
C VAL A 149 1.78 21.36 -16.99
N GLU A 150 2.38 20.25 -17.39
CA GLU A 150 2.21 19.67 -18.73
C GLU A 150 0.76 19.29 -19.03
N THR A 151 0.01 18.85 -18.02
CA THR A 151 -1.43 18.57 -18.13
C THR A 151 -2.22 19.85 -18.43
N LYS A 152 -1.82 21.00 -17.87
CA LYS A 152 -2.46 22.29 -18.08
C LYS A 152 -1.97 22.96 -19.37
N MET A 153 -0.68 22.84 -19.65
CA MET A 153 0.02 23.46 -20.78
C MET A 153 0.84 22.40 -21.53
N PRO A 154 0.21 21.61 -22.42
CA PRO A 154 0.89 20.55 -23.16
C PRO A 154 2.07 21.07 -23.97
N GLY A 155 3.21 20.39 -23.90
CA GLY A 155 4.45 20.75 -24.57
C GLY A 155 5.36 21.70 -23.81
N TYR A 156 4.93 22.24 -22.67
CA TYR A 156 5.74 23.20 -21.92
C TYR A 156 7.10 22.65 -21.48
N PHE A 157 7.11 21.44 -20.91
CA PHE A 157 8.35 20.78 -20.49
C PHE A 157 8.84 19.71 -21.48
N THR A 158 8.05 19.33 -22.46
CA THR A 158 8.37 18.15 -23.29
C THR A 158 8.75 18.47 -24.73
N THR A 159 8.51 19.69 -25.23
CA THR A 159 8.78 20.06 -26.64
C THR A 159 10.25 19.91 -27.01
N ASP A 160 11.17 20.28 -26.11
CA ASP A 160 12.61 20.28 -26.38
C ASP A 160 13.36 19.12 -25.70
N VAL A 161 12.63 18.16 -25.11
CA VAL A 161 13.26 17.03 -24.43
C VAL A 161 13.86 16.06 -25.44
N LYS A 162 15.15 15.84 -25.31
CA LYS A 162 15.87 14.83 -26.08
C LYS A 162 15.82 13.48 -25.35
N GLU A 163 15.62 12.42 -26.11
CA GLU A 163 15.75 11.07 -25.59
C GLU A 163 17.21 10.79 -25.20
N GLY A 164 17.37 10.12 -24.08
CA GLY A 164 18.69 9.71 -23.59
C GLY A 164 18.87 9.89 -22.10
N ASP A 165 20.10 9.71 -21.65
CA ASP A 165 20.54 9.78 -20.27
C ASP A 165 21.32 11.08 -20.03
N ASP A 166 20.93 11.87 -19.04
CA ASP A 166 21.58 13.14 -18.70
C ASP A 166 22.82 12.97 -17.81
N ASN A 167 22.96 11.84 -17.09
CA ASN A 167 24.11 11.55 -16.25
C ASN A 167 24.40 10.04 -16.21
N PRO A 168 25.20 9.51 -17.14
CA PRO A 168 25.48 8.08 -17.24
C PRO A 168 26.12 7.43 -16.01
N THR A 169 26.84 8.18 -15.19
CA THR A 169 27.64 7.65 -14.09
C THR A 169 27.07 7.86 -12.69
N GLY A 170 26.14 8.81 -12.55
CA GLY A 170 25.58 9.19 -11.26
C GLY A 170 24.06 9.19 -11.24
N PHE A 171 23.51 9.82 -10.22
CA PHE A 171 22.06 10.07 -10.16
C PHE A 171 21.68 11.01 -11.29
N GLY A 172 20.83 10.53 -12.19
CA GLY A 172 20.40 11.26 -13.39
C GLY A 172 19.02 10.81 -13.84
N THR A 173 18.66 11.20 -15.07
CA THR A 173 17.37 10.91 -15.68
C THR A 173 17.55 10.39 -17.10
N HIS A 174 16.90 9.27 -17.39
CA HIS A 174 16.72 8.77 -18.74
C HIS A 174 15.33 9.14 -19.25
N ASN A 175 15.26 9.78 -20.41
CA ASN A 175 14.02 10.22 -21.04
C ASN A 175 13.72 9.36 -22.27
N LEU A 176 12.44 8.96 -22.42
CA LEU A 176 11.95 8.21 -23.58
C LEU A 176 10.57 8.74 -23.98
N VAL A 177 10.39 9.05 -25.27
CA VAL A 177 9.10 9.50 -25.80
C VAL A 177 8.25 8.28 -26.18
N LEU A 178 7.03 8.22 -25.70
CA LEU A 178 6.09 7.13 -25.92
C LEU A 178 5.04 7.49 -26.98
N LYS A 179 4.53 6.49 -27.67
CA LYS A 179 3.32 6.63 -28.48
C LYS A 179 2.10 6.76 -27.57
N PRO A 180 1.02 7.43 -28.01
CA PRO A 180 -0.19 7.60 -27.21
C PRO A 180 -0.79 6.28 -26.69
N ASP A 181 -0.80 5.24 -27.52
CA ASP A 181 -1.33 3.92 -27.17
C ASP A 181 -0.46 3.23 -26.09
N ASP A 182 0.86 3.35 -26.21
CA ASP A 182 1.82 2.79 -25.25
C ASP A 182 1.73 3.49 -23.89
N LEU A 183 1.50 4.81 -23.87
CA LEU A 183 1.37 5.59 -22.63
C LEU A 183 0.22 5.09 -21.74
N SER A 184 -0.96 4.85 -22.33
CA SER A 184 -2.12 4.37 -21.59
C SER A 184 -1.85 3.04 -20.89
N TYR A 185 -1.15 2.14 -21.56
CA TYR A 185 -0.76 0.84 -21.03
C TYR A 185 0.32 0.96 -19.96
N ALA A 186 1.36 1.75 -20.23
CA ALA A 186 2.46 1.99 -19.29
C ALA A 186 2.03 2.71 -18.01
N LEU A 187 1.06 3.61 -18.10
CA LEU A 187 0.48 4.28 -16.94
C LEU A 187 -0.41 3.31 -16.14
N GLY A 188 -1.28 2.57 -16.82
CA GLY A 188 -2.25 1.65 -16.23
C GLY A 188 -3.36 2.36 -15.45
N LYS A 189 -4.36 1.60 -14.99
CA LYS A 189 -5.49 2.13 -14.24
C LYS A 189 -5.02 2.84 -12.96
N LYS A 190 -5.34 4.13 -12.82
CA LYS A 190 -4.93 4.98 -11.68
C LYS A 190 -3.41 5.01 -11.44
N GLY A 191 -2.60 4.82 -12.47
CA GLY A 191 -1.14 4.82 -12.39
C GLY A 191 -0.55 3.57 -11.72
N MET A 192 -1.29 2.46 -11.65
CA MET A 192 -0.81 1.23 -10.97
C MET A 192 0.41 0.63 -11.66
N THR A 193 0.42 0.59 -13.00
CA THR A 193 1.58 0.06 -13.76
C THR A 193 2.81 0.93 -13.55
N ARG A 194 2.68 2.26 -13.59
CA ARG A 194 3.76 3.19 -13.27
C ARG A 194 4.34 2.94 -11.87
N LYS A 195 3.46 2.84 -10.85
CA LYS A 195 3.89 2.56 -9.47
C LYS A 195 4.62 1.22 -9.35
N LYS A 196 4.14 0.21 -10.07
CA LYS A 196 4.79 -1.11 -10.12
C LYS A 196 6.19 -1.01 -10.72
N LEU A 197 6.33 -0.38 -11.89
CA LEU A 197 7.64 -0.15 -12.52
C LEU A 197 8.60 0.60 -11.61
N ALA A 198 8.14 1.68 -10.97
CA ALA A 198 8.95 2.46 -10.06
C ALA A 198 9.43 1.64 -8.85
N ARG A 199 8.55 0.84 -8.23
CA ARG A 199 8.91 0.02 -7.07
C ARG A 199 9.87 -1.11 -7.45
N SER A 200 9.58 -1.85 -8.52
CA SER A 200 10.38 -3.01 -8.90
C SER A 200 11.77 -2.63 -9.40
N SER A 201 11.91 -1.52 -10.13
CA SER A 201 13.21 -1.03 -10.62
C SER A 201 14.01 -0.27 -9.56
N GLY A 202 13.34 0.26 -8.53
CA GLY A 202 13.91 1.21 -7.58
C GLY A 202 14.04 2.63 -8.15
N CYS A 203 13.66 2.87 -9.41
CA CYS A 203 13.76 4.14 -10.12
C CYS A 203 12.55 5.03 -9.85
N ILE A 204 12.71 6.35 -9.88
CA ILE A 204 11.59 7.28 -10.00
C ILE A 204 11.08 7.18 -11.45
N VAL A 205 9.82 6.82 -11.63
CA VAL A 205 9.17 6.77 -12.95
C VAL A 205 7.99 7.70 -12.95
N GLU A 206 8.02 8.73 -13.80
CA GLU A 206 6.91 9.68 -13.96
C GLU A 206 6.68 9.98 -15.44
N TYR A 207 5.41 10.17 -15.81
CA TYR A 207 5.00 10.53 -17.16
C TYR A 207 4.64 12.01 -17.20
N VAL A 208 5.37 12.76 -18.02
CA VAL A 208 5.13 14.17 -18.30
C VAL A 208 4.74 14.28 -19.75
N GLY A 209 3.47 14.55 -20.03
CA GLY A 209 2.93 14.40 -21.39
C GLY A 209 3.14 12.98 -21.92
N TYR A 210 3.71 12.86 -23.09
CA TYR A 210 4.06 11.58 -23.72
C TYR A 210 5.48 11.09 -23.40
N THR A 211 6.21 11.83 -22.56
CA THR A 211 7.58 11.46 -22.21
C THR A 211 7.61 10.77 -20.85
N VAL A 212 8.26 9.62 -20.76
CA VAL A 212 8.60 8.98 -19.48
C VAL A 212 9.95 9.47 -19.01
N PHE A 213 9.98 9.92 -17.76
CA PHE A 213 11.19 10.31 -17.03
C PHE A 213 11.51 9.21 -16.02
N MET A 214 12.67 8.59 -16.20
CA MET A 214 13.20 7.56 -15.32
C MET A 214 14.42 8.13 -14.59
N SER A 215 14.27 8.51 -13.31
CA SER A 215 15.33 9.17 -12.55
C SER A 215 15.84 8.29 -11.41
N GLY A 216 17.16 8.17 -11.30
CA GLY A 216 17.81 7.31 -10.30
C GLY A 216 19.29 7.08 -10.59
N MET A 217 19.87 6.09 -9.91
CA MET A 217 21.22 5.61 -10.21
C MET A 217 21.24 4.86 -11.55
N PRO A 218 22.40 4.69 -12.20
CA PRO A 218 22.49 4.04 -13.53
C PRO A 218 21.79 2.69 -13.61
N ASP A 219 22.01 1.82 -12.61
CA ASP A 219 21.40 0.49 -12.57
C ASP A 219 19.88 0.54 -12.40
N GLU A 220 19.36 1.51 -11.62
CA GLU A 220 17.93 1.72 -11.43
C GLU A 220 17.27 2.17 -12.74
N ARG A 221 17.91 3.10 -13.47
CA ARG A 221 17.42 3.60 -14.76
C ARG A 221 17.46 2.50 -15.83
N GLN A 222 18.52 1.69 -15.85
CA GLN A 222 18.64 0.57 -16.78
C GLN A 222 17.54 -0.47 -16.51
N ARG A 223 17.31 -0.86 -15.25
CA ARG A 223 16.19 -1.75 -14.88
C ARG A 223 14.84 -1.17 -15.31
N ALA A 224 14.60 0.12 -15.03
CA ALA A 224 13.33 0.75 -15.39
C ALA A 224 13.08 0.73 -16.90
N LYS A 225 14.11 0.98 -17.71
CA LYS A 225 14.06 0.91 -19.18
C LYS A 225 13.76 -0.51 -19.68
N GLU A 226 14.46 -1.51 -19.16
CA GLU A 226 14.26 -2.92 -19.54
C GLU A 226 12.86 -3.39 -19.13
N TYR A 227 12.40 -3.08 -17.91
CA TYR A 227 11.07 -3.46 -17.44
C TYR A 227 9.95 -2.80 -18.24
N LEU A 228 10.14 -1.54 -18.65
CA LEU A 228 9.21 -0.85 -19.54
C LEU A 228 9.19 -1.51 -20.94
N THR A 229 10.34 -1.92 -21.45
CA THR A 229 10.45 -2.64 -22.72
C THR A 229 9.72 -3.98 -22.66
N TRP A 230 9.97 -4.79 -21.63
CA TRP A 230 9.27 -6.07 -21.46
C TRP A 230 7.77 -5.91 -21.24
N LEU A 231 7.36 -4.82 -20.60
CA LEU A 231 5.94 -4.50 -20.48
C LEU A 231 5.29 -4.31 -21.86
N PHE A 232 5.94 -3.61 -22.77
CA PHE A 232 5.44 -3.46 -24.15
C PHE A 232 5.55 -4.75 -24.96
N ASP A 233 6.56 -5.53 -24.75
CA ASP A 233 6.71 -6.83 -25.42
C ASP A 233 5.59 -7.80 -25.04
N GLN A 234 5.06 -7.74 -23.81
CA GLN A 234 3.89 -8.51 -23.38
C GLN A 234 2.64 -8.23 -24.24
N LEU A 235 2.52 -7.04 -24.84
CA LEU A 235 1.43 -6.74 -25.78
C LEU A 235 1.58 -7.44 -27.13
N ARG A 236 2.82 -7.77 -27.50
CA ARG A 236 3.16 -8.33 -28.82
C ARG A 236 3.29 -9.84 -28.77
N GLY A 237 3.50 -10.42 -27.59
CA GLY A 237 3.68 -11.86 -27.44
C GLY A 237 4.44 -12.28 -26.18
N PRO A 238 4.99 -13.50 -26.21
CA PRO A 238 5.82 -14.00 -25.11
C PRO A 238 7.08 -13.15 -24.92
N VAL A 239 7.40 -12.80 -23.68
CA VAL A 239 8.60 -12.05 -23.34
C VAL A 239 9.77 -13.01 -23.16
N TYR A 240 10.90 -12.63 -23.71
CA TYR A 240 12.17 -13.30 -23.51
C TYR A 240 13.14 -12.36 -22.79
N VAL A 241 13.86 -12.91 -21.82
CA VAL A 241 14.85 -12.16 -21.04
C VAL A 241 16.21 -12.84 -21.20
N ASP A 242 17.13 -12.14 -21.86
CA ASP A 242 18.50 -12.63 -22.02
C ASP A 242 19.26 -12.63 -20.68
N GLY A 243 20.05 -13.68 -20.44
CA GLY A 243 20.96 -13.76 -19.30
C GLY A 243 20.27 -13.72 -17.94
N TRP A 244 18.99 -14.12 -17.85
CA TRP A 244 18.23 -14.10 -16.60
C TRP A 244 18.90 -14.87 -15.46
N GLU A 245 19.67 -15.92 -15.76
CA GLU A 245 20.40 -16.75 -14.78
C GLU A 245 21.46 -15.96 -14.01
N SER A 246 22.06 -14.96 -14.64
CA SER A 246 23.12 -14.13 -14.04
C SER A 246 22.61 -12.85 -13.41
N ARG A 247 21.29 -12.57 -13.49
CA ARG A 247 20.71 -11.34 -12.95
C ARG A 247 20.51 -11.42 -11.44
N ASP A 248 20.96 -10.39 -10.74
CA ASP A 248 20.76 -10.24 -9.30
C ASP A 248 19.35 -9.71 -8.93
N ASP A 249 18.62 -9.13 -9.90
CA ASP A 249 17.28 -8.59 -9.76
C ASP A 249 16.16 -9.54 -10.21
N CYS A 250 16.48 -10.80 -10.57
CA CYS A 250 15.54 -11.81 -11.05
C CYS A 250 15.49 -13.04 -10.14
N THR A 251 14.29 -13.60 -9.99
CA THR A 251 14.03 -14.92 -9.38
C THR A 251 13.08 -15.69 -10.27
N MET A 252 13.39 -16.96 -10.55
CA MET A 252 12.54 -17.83 -11.38
C MET A 252 11.80 -18.83 -10.51
N VAL A 253 10.51 -19.03 -10.83
CA VAL A 253 9.66 -20.06 -10.21
C VAL A 253 9.11 -20.96 -11.30
N ASP A 254 9.33 -22.25 -11.13
CA ASP A 254 8.72 -23.27 -11.98
C ASP A 254 7.28 -23.52 -11.55
N VAL A 255 6.33 -23.17 -12.42
CA VAL A 255 4.90 -23.30 -12.17
C VAL A 255 4.32 -24.39 -13.05
N PRO A 256 3.78 -25.48 -12.49
CA PRO A 256 3.10 -26.52 -13.28
C PRO A 256 1.99 -25.91 -14.15
N ARG A 257 1.84 -26.38 -15.38
CA ARG A 257 0.85 -25.83 -16.34
C ARG A 257 -0.57 -25.79 -15.79
N ASP A 258 -0.97 -26.82 -15.10
CA ASP A 258 -2.28 -26.92 -14.45
C ASP A 258 -2.46 -25.90 -13.30
N CYS A 259 -1.36 -25.35 -12.76
CA CYS A 259 -1.37 -24.33 -11.71
C CYS A 259 -1.27 -22.89 -12.25
N VAL A 260 -0.86 -22.69 -13.52
CA VAL A 260 -0.66 -21.34 -14.11
C VAL A 260 -1.90 -20.48 -13.96
N GLY A 261 -3.08 -21.01 -14.30
CA GLY A 261 -4.33 -20.26 -14.17
C GLY A 261 -4.67 -19.88 -12.73
N TYR A 262 -4.32 -20.74 -11.77
CA TYR A 262 -4.54 -20.48 -10.35
C TYR A 262 -3.58 -19.41 -9.80
N VAL A 263 -2.30 -19.48 -10.14
CA VAL A 263 -1.29 -18.49 -9.78
C VAL A 263 -1.59 -17.13 -10.42
N THR A 264 -2.01 -17.12 -11.68
CA THR A 264 -2.36 -15.91 -12.41
C THR A 264 -3.64 -15.27 -11.89
N GLY A 265 -4.64 -16.10 -11.61
CA GLY A 265 -5.99 -15.65 -11.26
C GLY A 265 -6.77 -15.09 -12.46
N ALA A 266 -8.08 -14.88 -12.27
CA ALA A 266 -8.95 -14.31 -13.30
C ALA A 266 -8.43 -12.92 -13.72
N ARG A 267 -8.24 -12.70 -15.02
CA ARG A 267 -7.71 -11.45 -15.58
C ARG A 267 -6.43 -10.97 -14.87
N ARG A 268 -5.58 -11.90 -14.46
CA ARG A 268 -4.30 -11.63 -13.78
C ARG A 268 -4.44 -11.03 -12.36
N ALA A 269 -5.61 -11.16 -11.72
CA ALA A 269 -5.88 -10.50 -10.45
C ALA A 269 -5.00 -10.98 -9.29
N THR A 270 -4.69 -12.30 -9.21
CA THR A 270 -3.83 -12.85 -8.15
C THR A 270 -2.39 -12.36 -8.31
N LEU A 271 -1.87 -12.45 -9.53
CA LEU A 271 -0.51 -11.99 -9.82
C LEU A 271 -0.35 -10.49 -9.53
N SER A 272 -1.33 -9.67 -9.95
CA SER A 272 -1.31 -8.22 -9.70
C SER A 272 -1.36 -7.87 -8.22
N LYS A 273 -2.08 -8.65 -7.40
CA LYS A 273 -2.06 -8.49 -5.94
C LYS A 273 -0.70 -8.79 -5.34
N ILE A 274 -0.04 -9.85 -5.80
CA ILE A 274 1.31 -10.21 -5.34
C ILE A 274 2.31 -9.13 -5.74
N GLU A 275 2.24 -8.65 -6.98
CA GLU A 275 3.08 -7.54 -7.47
C GLU A 275 2.91 -6.26 -6.64
N GLU A 276 1.67 -5.94 -6.25
CA GLU A 276 1.37 -4.77 -5.43
C GLU A 276 1.85 -4.93 -3.99
N GLU A 277 1.62 -6.11 -3.37
CA GLU A 277 2.03 -6.42 -2.00
C GLU A 277 3.57 -6.36 -1.86
N TRP A 278 4.30 -6.90 -2.84
CA TRP A 278 5.76 -7.08 -2.75
C TRP A 278 6.58 -6.11 -3.58
N GLY A 279 5.94 -5.24 -4.35
CA GLY A 279 6.64 -4.24 -5.17
C GLY A 279 7.47 -4.85 -6.31
N THR A 280 7.00 -5.96 -6.88
CA THR A 280 7.70 -6.71 -7.92
C THR A 280 7.02 -6.56 -9.29
N LEU A 281 7.74 -6.88 -10.36
CA LEU A 281 7.22 -7.09 -11.70
C LEU A 281 7.29 -8.59 -12.01
N MET A 282 6.17 -9.18 -12.44
CA MET A 282 6.08 -10.62 -12.64
C MET A 282 5.44 -10.94 -13.99
N PHE A 283 5.98 -11.91 -14.71
CA PHE A 283 5.38 -12.44 -15.93
C PHE A 283 5.94 -13.82 -16.27
N PHE A 284 5.14 -14.61 -16.99
CA PHE A 284 5.62 -15.85 -17.57
C PHE A 284 6.48 -15.55 -18.78
N MET A 285 7.70 -16.08 -18.79
CA MET A 285 8.64 -15.85 -19.87
C MET A 285 8.80 -17.09 -20.75
N SER A 286 9.13 -16.85 -22.00
CA SER A 286 9.54 -17.91 -22.92
C SER A 286 11.02 -18.22 -22.74
N THR A 287 11.36 -19.48 -22.55
CA THR A 287 12.75 -19.94 -22.47
C THR A 287 13.32 -20.30 -23.85
N ASN A 288 12.50 -20.31 -24.88
CA ASN A 288 12.88 -20.73 -26.23
C ASN A 288 12.83 -19.54 -27.21
N MET A 289 13.94 -18.78 -27.32
CA MET A 289 14.26 -18.03 -28.54
C MET A 289 15.70 -18.34 -28.96
N ARG A 290 15.90 -19.45 -29.63
CA ARG A 290 16.82 -19.48 -30.77
C ARG A 290 15.95 -19.50 -32.02
N ARG A 291 15.70 -18.34 -32.62
CA ARG A 291 15.46 -18.25 -34.05
C ARG A 291 16.77 -18.69 -34.67
N ASP A 292 16.79 -19.89 -35.20
CA ASP A 292 17.81 -20.20 -36.18
C ASP A 292 17.67 -19.18 -37.31
N ASP A 293 18.80 -18.67 -37.81
CA ASP A 293 18.90 -17.72 -38.94
C ASP A 293 18.15 -18.21 -40.22
N ARG A 294 17.48 -19.31 -40.14
CA ARG A 294 16.72 -19.94 -41.26
C ARG A 294 15.19 -19.87 -41.10
N GLY A 295 14.67 -19.12 -40.12
CA GLY A 295 13.22 -18.89 -40.00
C GLY A 295 12.37 -20.13 -39.64
N GLN A 296 12.98 -21.26 -39.32
CA GLN A 296 12.26 -22.42 -38.80
C GLN A 296 12.21 -22.29 -37.29
N SER A 297 10.99 -22.16 -36.76
CA SER A 297 10.72 -22.34 -35.34
C SER A 297 11.27 -23.71 -34.95
N ALA A 298 12.41 -23.72 -34.24
CA ALA A 298 12.81 -24.90 -33.52
C ALA A 298 11.70 -25.19 -32.50
N GLU A 299 10.76 -26.04 -32.86
CA GLU A 299 9.95 -26.82 -31.92
C GLU A 299 10.92 -27.74 -31.15
N GLY A 300 11.81 -27.09 -30.38
CA GLY A 300 12.88 -27.73 -29.69
C GLY A 300 12.71 -27.69 -28.19
N ARG A 301 12.48 -28.85 -27.65
CA ARG A 301 12.52 -29.18 -26.23
C ARG A 301 11.56 -28.35 -25.38
N ARG A 302 10.30 -28.75 -25.42
CA ARG A 302 9.40 -28.63 -24.27
C ARG A 302 10.20 -29.16 -23.08
N ASP A 303 10.42 -28.32 -22.09
CA ASP A 303 10.95 -28.82 -20.83
C ASP A 303 10.10 -30.04 -20.48
N PHE A 304 10.76 -31.18 -20.29
CA PHE A 304 10.13 -32.49 -20.13
C PHE A 304 9.17 -32.58 -18.93
N ASP A 305 9.17 -31.54 -18.09
CA ASP A 305 8.39 -31.44 -16.85
C ASP A 305 7.03 -30.73 -17.03
N GLY A 306 6.73 -30.12 -18.16
CA GLY A 306 5.45 -29.45 -18.39
C GLY A 306 5.22 -28.23 -17.47
N SER A 307 6.27 -27.60 -16.95
CA SER A 307 6.20 -26.37 -16.18
C SER A 307 6.40 -25.12 -17.05
N GLU A 308 5.86 -24.00 -16.58
CA GLU A 308 6.05 -22.66 -17.15
C GLU A 308 6.95 -21.85 -16.22
N LYS A 309 7.86 -21.06 -16.78
CA LYS A 309 8.79 -20.23 -16.02
C LYS A 309 8.17 -18.88 -15.66
N LEU A 310 7.92 -18.63 -14.39
CA LEU A 310 7.47 -17.35 -13.89
C LEU A 310 8.69 -16.54 -13.43
N ALA A 311 8.97 -15.44 -14.11
CA ALA A 311 10.02 -14.49 -13.73
C ALA A 311 9.47 -13.45 -12.75
N ILE A 312 10.22 -13.17 -11.70
CA ILE A 312 9.93 -12.18 -10.65
C ILE A 312 11.09 -11.21 -10.58
N PHE A 313 10.83 -9.94 -10.90
CA PHE A 313 11.84 -8.88 -10.89
C PHE A 313 11.60 -7.89 -9.75
N GLY A 314 12.67 -7.39 -9.15
CA GLY A 314 12.62 -6.43 -8.06
C GLY A 314 13.76 -6.59 -7.06
N ASP A 315 13.63 -5.93 -5.91
CA ASP A 315 14.58 -6.12 -4.83
C ASP A 315 14.51 -7.53 -4.23
N ARG A 316 15.57 -7.96 -3.57
CA ARG A 316 15.71 -9.32 -3.04
C ARG A 316 14.61 -9.71 -2.07
N ARG A 317 14.16 -8.77 -1.22
CA ARG A 317 13.12 -9.01 -0.22
C ARG A 317 11.76 -9.17 -0.89
N GLY A 318 11.43 -8.26 -1.81
CA GLY A 318 10.20 -8.29 -2.60
C GLY A 318 10.10 -9.58 -3.42
N ARG A 319 11.16 -9.96 -4.14
CA ARG A 319 11.20 -11.20 -4.93
C ARG A 319 10.96 -12.43 -4.07
N ARG A 320 11.61 -12.52 -2.89
CA ARG A 320 11.41 -13.67 -2.00
C ARG A 320 9.99 -13.76 -1.46
N GLY A 321 9.37 -12.63 -1.10
CA GLY A 321 7.97 -12.61 -0.66
C GLY A 321 7.01 -13.03 -1.77
N ALA A 322 7.20 -12.51 -2.97
CA ALA A 322 6.40 -12.87 -4.14
C ALA A 322 6.56 -14.35 -4.53
N GLU A 323 7.79 -14.86 -4.51
CA GLU A 323 8.11 -16.27 -4.76
C GLU A 323 7.35 -17.19 -3.80
N LEU A 324 7.41 -16.92 -2.49
CA LEU A 324 6.71 -17.72 -1.49
C LEU A 324 5.18 -17.69 -1.64
N LYS A 325 4.62 -16.57 -2.08
CA LYS A 325 3.19 -16.46 -2.42
C LYS A 325 2.82 -17.34 -3.61
N CYS A 326 3.65 -17.36 -4.65
CA CYS A 326 3.46 -18.23 -5.81
C CYS A 326 3.59 -19.69 -5.42
N MET A 327 4.61 -20.03 -4.61
CA MET A 327 4.79 -21.40 -4.09
C MET A 327 3.58 -21.84 -3.26
N SER A 328 3.05 -20.97 -2.39
CA SER A 328 1.86 -21.26 -1.58
C SER A 328 0.63 -21.51 -2.45
N ALA A 329 0.45 -20.74 -3.52
CA ALA A 329 -0.64 -20.94 -4.48
C ALA A 329 -0.52 -22.28 -5.22
N VAL A 330 0.67 -22.64 -5.69
CA VAL A 330 0.92 -23.94 -6.34
C VAL A 330 0.69 -25.08 -5.37
N GLU A 331 1.24 -24.98 -4.16
CA GLU A 331 1.14 -26.02 -3.13
C GLU A 331 -0.33 -26.29 -2.71
N THR A 332 -1.17 -25.25 -2.71
CA THR A 332 -2.61 -25.39 -2.46
C THR A 332 -3.28 -26.27 -3.51
N LYS A 333 -2.86 -26.18 -4.77
CA LYS A 333 -3.43 -26.97 -5.87
C LYS A 333 -2.73 -28.32 -6.06
N ARG A 334 -1.42 -28.36 -5.84
CA ARG A 334 -0.57 -29.57 -5.93
C ARG A 334 0.22 -29.75 -4.64
N PRO A 335 -0.37 -30.34 -3.59
CA PRO A 335 0.32 -30.56 -2.31
C PRO A 335 1.59 -31.38 -2.50
N GLY A 336 2.67 -30.94 -1.86
CA GLY A 336 3.98 -31.60 -1.91
C GLY A 336 4.84 -31.22 -3.12
N TYR A 337 4.40 -30.33 -4.01
CA TYR A 337 5.22 -29.94 -5.16
C TYR A 337 6.51 -29.23 -4.74
N PHE A 338 6.41 -28.26 -3.83
CA PHE A 338 7.58 -27.53 -3.30
C PHE A 338 8.03 -28.03 -1.93
N THR A 339 7.17 -28.77 -1.19
CA THR A 339 7.42 -29.05 0.23
C THR A 339 7.80 -30.49 0.54
N LYS A 340 7.65 -31.42 -0.40
CA LYS A 340 7.88 -32.86 -0.20
C LYS A 340 9.25 -33.18 0.42
N ASP A 341 10.31 -32.51 -0.03
CA ASP A 341 11.68 -32.76 0.39
C ASP A 341 12.24 -31.69 1.34
N VAL A 342 11.41 -30.73 1.77
CA VAL A 342 11.83 -29.67 2.66
C VAL A 342 11.99 -30.22 4.08
N LYS A 343 13.18 -29.97 4.64
CA LYS A 343 13.49 -30.33 6.03
C LYS A 343 13.53 -29.07 6.90
N LYS A 344 13.37 -29.27 8.21
CA LYS A 344 13.62 -28.19 9.18
C LYS A 344 15.05 -27.70 9.01
N HIS A 345 15.20 -26.40 8.80
CA HIS A 345 16.48 -25.75 8.61
C HIS A 345 16.54 -24.40 9.33
N THR A 346 17.66 -24.13 9.95
CA THR A 346 17.96 -22.84 10.56
C THR A 346 19.30 -22.36 10.00
N SER A 347 19.28 -21.24 9.33
CA SER A 347 20.47 -20.65 8.73
C SER A 347 21.24 -19.82 9.75
N GLU A 348 22.54 -19.99 9.83
CA GLU A 348 23.44 -19.17 10.68
C GLU A 348 23.90 -17.89 9.97
N ARG A 349 23.49 -17.67 8.69
CA ARG A 349 23.90 -16.51 7.91
C ARG A 349 23.36 -15.22 8.54
N GLU A 350 24.21 -14.25 8.84
CA GLU A 350 23.83 -12.93 9.41
C GLU A 350 22.92 -12.14 8.47
N GLY A 351 23.27 -12.10 7.18
CA GLY A 351 22.50 -11.42 6.16
C GLY A 351 21.14 -12.09 5.87
N PHE A 352 20.54 -11.68 4.76
CA PHE A 352 19.24 -12.20 4.33
C PHE A 352 19.33 -13.70 4.00
N ALA A 353 18.54 -14.51 4.70
CA ALA A 353 18.45 -15.96 4.53
C ALA A 353 17.04 -16.47 4.84
N SER A 354 16.82 -17.78 4.69
CA SER A 354 15.56 -18.45 4.93
C SER A 354 15.72 -19.57 5.94
N ASP A 355 14.85 -19.60 6.94
CA ASP A 355 14.66 -20.71 7.85
C ASP A 355 13.37 -21.45 7.50
N THR A 356 13.30 -22.74 7.79
CA THR A 356 12.11 -23.58 7.60
C THR A 356 11.74 -24.31 8.88
N ILE A 357 10.44 -24.27 9.21
CA ILE A 357 9.86 -24.97 10.35
C ILE A 357 8.72 -25.84 9.83
N LEU A 358 8.77 -27.13 10.15
CA LEU A 358 7.69 -28.06 9.86
C LEU A 358 6.63 -27.94 10.96
N MET A 359 5.37 -27.89 10.58
CA MET A 359 4.22 -27.80 11.49
C MET A 359 3.24 -28.93 11.19
N ASP A 360 2.56 -29.42 12.21
CA ASP A 360 1.40 -30.27 11.98
C ASP A 360 0.18 -29.45 11.54
N GLU A 361 -0.87 -30.10 11.06
CA GLU A 361 -2.06 -29.43 10.54
C GLU A 361 -2.75 -28.54 11.60
N SER A 362 -2.74 -28.99 12.85
CA SER A 362 -3.35 -28.26 13.95
C SER A 362 -2.54 -27.03 14.37
N GLU A 363 -1.21 -27.14 14.30
CA GLU A 363 -0.29 -26.01 14.51
C GLU A 363 -0.41 -24.99 13.38
N LEU A 364 -0.46 -25.46 12.14
CA LEU A 364 -0.62 -24.63 10.96
C LEU A 364 -1.91 -23.81 11.02
N SER A 365 -3.05 -24.45 11.29
CA SER A 365 -4.34 -23.78 11.39
C SER A 365 -4.33 -22.67 12.45
N TYR A 366 -3.72 -22.93 13.61
CA TYR A 366 -3.61 -21.95 14.68
C TYR A 366 -2.65 -20.81 14.34
N ALA A 367 -1.49 -21.14 13.78
CA ALA A 367 -0.48 -20.16 13.39
C ALA A 367 -0.92 -19.29 12.21
N LEU A 368 -1.75 -19.83 11.31
CA LEU A 368 -2.32 -19.08 10.20
C LEU A 368 -3.36 -18.07 10.70
N GLY A 369 -4.28 -18.53 11.57
CA GLY A 369 -5.41 -17.76 12.03
C GLY A 369 -6.45 -17.47 10.93
N LYS A 370 -7.53 -16.80 11.30
CA LYS A 370 -8.60 -16.44 10.35
C LYS A 370 -8.02 -15.55 9.24
N ASP A 371 -8.21 -15.96 8.00
CA ASP A 371 -7.74 -15.22 6.80
C ASP A 371 -6.24 -14.86 6.84
N GLY A 372 -5.43 -15.64 7.56
CA GLY A 372 -4.00 -15.41 7.71
C GLY A 372 -3.62 -14.24 8.65
N ALA A 373 -4.54 -13.77 9.49
CA ALA A 373 -4.30 -12.64 10.39
C ALA A 373 -3.16 -12.89 11.37
N THR A 374 -3.10 -14.09 11.97
CA THR A 374 -2.04 -14.43 12.93
C THR A 374 -0.66 -14.47 12.26
N ARG A 375 -0.56 -15.08 11.07
CA ARG A 375 0.68 -15.07 10.29
C ARG A 375 1.16 -13.64 9.98
N ARG A 376 0.24 -12.77 9.47
CA ARG A 376 0.57 -11.36 9.19
C ARG A 376 1.04 -10.61 10.42
N LYS A 377 0.39 -10.85 11.57
CA LYS A 377 0.80 -10.27 12.86
C LYS A 377 2.24 -10.65 13.22
N LEU A 378 2.56 -11.94 13.19
CA LEU A 378 3.93 -12.40 13.51
C LEU A 378 4.97 -11.85 12.53
N ALA A 379 4.64 -11.78 11.24
CA ALA A 379 5.51 -11.21 10.22
C ALA A 379 5.79 -9.72 10.48
N ARG A 380 4.75 -8.93 10.78
CA ARG A 380 4.91 -7.50 11.12
C ARG A 380 5.71 -7.30 12.38
N ALA A 381 5.33 -7.95 13.47
CA ALA A 381 6.01 -7.80 14.77
C ALA A 381 7.50 -8.19 14.71
N SER A 382 7.84 -9.25 14.00
CA SER A 382 9.24 -9.69 13.87
C SER A 382 10.05 -8.91 12.83
N GLY A 383 9.38 -8.25 11.88
CA GLY A 383 9.99 -7.59 10.74
C GLY A 383 10.42 -8.54 9.61
N CYS A 384 10.14 -9.85 9.70
CA CYS A 384 10.53 -10.84 8.70
C CYS A 384 9.46 -11.07 7.63
N ILE A 385 9.85 -11.73 6.54
CA ILE A 385 8.89 -12.38 5.63
C ILE A 385 8.51 -13.72 6.26
N MET A 386 7.22 -13.94 6.49
CA MET A 386 6.68 -15.21 6.97
C MET A 386 5.56 -15.68 6.06
N GLU A 387 5.73 -16.83 5.43
CA GLU A 387 4.72 -17.45 4.57
C GLU A 387 4.63 -18.95 4.86
N TYR A 388 3.42 -19.50 4.80
CA TYR A 388 3.18 -20.92 4.99
C TYR A 388 2.90 -21.56 3.62
N VAL A 389 3.77 -22.47 3.22
CA VAL A 389 3.67 -23.26 1.99
C VAL A 389 3.41 -24.70 2.40
N GLY A 390 2.19 -25.19 2.18
CA GLY A 390 1.76 -26.46 2.76
C GLY A 390 1.92 -26.43 4.30
N GLN A 391 2.57 -27.43 4.85
CA GLN A 391 2.85 -27.55 6.29
C GLN A 391 4.21 -26.95 6.69
N VAL A 392 4.83 -26.15 5.83
CA VAL A 392 6.14 -25.54 6.08
C VAL A 392 6.01 -24.05 6.30
N ALA A 393 6.48 -23.55 7.43
CA ALA A 393 6.68 -22.12 7.64
C ALA A 393 8.04 -21.69 7.08
N PHE A 394 8.03 -20.84 6.07
CA PHE A 394 9.21 -20.14 5.58
C PHE A 394 9.35 -18.80 6.27
N ILE A 395 10.50 -18.59 6.91
CA ILE A 395 10.84 -17.38 7.67
C ILE A 395 12.10 -16.79 7.02
N CYS A 396 11.95 -15.62 6.36
CA CYS A 396 13.03 -15.04 5.58
C CYS A 396 13.34 -13.62 6.04
N GLY A 397 14.64 -13.31 6.16
CA GLY A 397 15.11 -12.02 6.65
C GLY A 397 16.55 -12.08 7.18
N THR A 398 16.99 -11.05 7.90
CA THR A 398 18.25 -11.05 8.63
C THR A 398 18.22 -12.06 9.80
N ILE A 399 19.35 -12.31 10.43
CA ILE A 399 19.42 -13.28 11.53
C ILE A 399 18.53 -12.84 12.71
N GLU A 400 18.49 -11.52 13.02
CA GLU A 400 17.67 -10.98 14.09
C GLU A 400 16.16 -11.12 13.77
N GLU A 401 15.75 -10.77 12.53
CA GLU A 401 14.37 -10.91 12.07
C GLU A 401 13.90 -12.37 12.16
N ARG A 402 14.72 -13.30 11.66
CA ARG A 402 14.40 -14.74 11.70
C ARG A 402 14.35 -15.28 13.12
N THR A 403 15.27 -14.85 13.98
CA THR A 403 15.31 -15.28 15.39
C THR A 403 14.09 -14.80 16.14
N ARG A 404 13.70 -13.51 15.99
CA ARG A 404 12.44 -12.99 16.54
C ARG A 404 11.23 -13.80 16.06
N ALA A 405 11.12 -13.99 14.75
CA ALA A 405 9.98 -14.70 14.15
C ALA A 405 9.85 -16.13 14.63
N ARG A 406 10.97 -16.88 14.72
CA ARG A 406 10.97 -18.25 15.28
C ARG A 406 10.54 -18.27 16.73
N THR A 407 11.02 -17.32 17.51
CA THR A 407 10.68 -17.19 18.94
C THR A 407 9.20 -16.87 19.12
N TYR A 408 8.67 -15.90 18.37
CA TYR A 408 7.26 -15.52 18.43
C TYR A 408 6.34 -16.67 17.97
N LEU A 409 6.70 -17.38 16.91
CA LEU A 409 5.96 -18.55 16.46
C LEU A 409 5.98 -19.67 17.53
N LYS A 410 7.13 -19.92 18.15
CA LYS A 410 7.25 -20.89 19.25
C LYS A 410 6.36 -20.51 20.44
N TRP A 411 6.35 -19.24 20.85
CA TRP A 411 5.47 -18.78 21.94
C TRP A 411 4.00 -18.87 21.56
N LEU A 412 3.64 -18.48 20.34
CA LEU A 412 2.28 -18.62 19.85
C LEU A 412 1.79 -20.08 19.93
N LEU A 413 2.59 -21.01 19.42
CA LEU A 413 2.23 -22.44 19.47
C LEU A 413 2.16 -22.96 20.91
N LYS A 414 3.03 -22.49 21.81
CA LYS A 414 3.01 -22.86 23.23
C LYS A 414 1.75 -22.36 23.94
N GLN A 415 1.17 -21.22 23.54
CA GLN A 415 -0.08 -20.70 24.10
C GLN A 415 -1.27 -21.67 23.96
N ARG A 416 -1.22 -22.60 23.01
CA ARG A 416 -2.25 -23.66 22.87
C ARG A 416 -2.26 -24.63 24.03
N SER A 417 -1.11 -24.89 24.62
CA SER A 417 -0.93 -25.88 25.69
C SER A 417 -0.89 -25.28 27.09
N GLY A 418 -0.77 -23.96 27.22
CA GLY A 418 -0.73 -23.30 28.53
C GLY A 418 -0.13 -21.90 28.47
N SER A 419 0.16 -21.38 29.67
CA SER A 419 0.77 -20.06 29.81
C SER A 419 2.21 -20.05 29.29
N VAL A 420 2.55 -18.98 28.60
CA VAL A 420 3.92 -18.73 28.11
C VAL A 420 4.64 -17.87 29.13
N TYR A 421 5.79 -18.35 29.54
CA TYR A 421 6.75 -17.60 30.34
C TYR A 421 7.96 -17.25 29.47
N VAL A 422 8.38 -15.99 29.54
CA VAL A 422 9.51 -15.48 28.76
C VAL A 422 10.72 -15.32 29.67
N GLU A 423 11.71 -16.15 29.44
CA GLU A 423 13.04 -15.98 30.05
C GLU A 423 13.72 -14.77 29.39
N ASP A 424 14.66 -14.14 30.05
CA ASP A 424 15.53 -13.07 29.50
C ASP A 424 14.83 -11.75 29.08
N LEU A 425 13.65 -11.42 29.67
CA LEU A 425 12.94 -10.18 29.37
C LEU A 425 13.81 -8.92 29.52
N LYS A 426 14.75 -8.92 30.46
CA LYS A 426 15.63 -7.76 30.72
C LYS A 426 16.71 -7.54 29.66
N GLU A 427 17.09 -8.59 28.93
CA GLU A 427 18.12 -8.56 27.90
C GLU A 427 17.54 -8.26 26.52
N ARG A 428 16.21 -8.30 26.40
CA ARG A 428 15.53 -8.12 25.11
C ARG A 428 15.32 -6.65 24.78
N THR A 429 15.65 -6.30 23.53
CA THR A 429 15.44 -4.95 22.98
C THR A 429 14.13 -4.82 22.20
N ASP A 430 13.45 -5.95 21.93
CA ASP A 430 12.25 -6.05 21.11
C ASP A 430 10.95 -6.16 21.95
N VAL A 431 10.99 -5.86 23.25
CA VAL A 431 9.85 -5.94 24.15
C VAL A 431 9.60 -4.63 24.90
N THR A 432 8.33 -4.31 25.13
CA THR A 432 7.83 -3.30 26.07
C THR A 432 6.92 -3.99 27.07
N ILE A 433 7.12 -3.73 28.38
CA ILE A 433 6.39 -4.37 29.46
C ILE A 433 5.41 -3.35 30.05
N VAL A 434 4.13 -3.69 30.07
CA VAL A 434 3.08 -2.83 30.63
C VAL A 434 2.45 -3.57 31.84
N PRO A 435 2.54 -3.03 33.05
CA PRO A 435 1.83 -3.60 34.19
C PRO A 435 0.33 -3.35 34.04
N VAL A 436 -0.47 -4.41 34.12
CA VAL A 436 -1.93 -4.33 34.00
C VAL A 436 -2.57 -4.73 35.33
N PRO A 437 -3.37 -3.84 35.96
CA PRO A 437 -4.14 -4.20 37.14
C PRO A 437 -5.06 -5.40 36.87
N ARG A 438 -5.19 -6.33 37.80
CA ARG A 438 -6.04 -7.53 37.65
C ARG A 438 -7.46 -7.21 37.21
N GLU A 439 -8.01 -6.12 37.73
CA GLU A 439 -9.37 -5.65 37.40
C GLU A 439 -9.53 -5.20 35.95
N ALA A 440 -8.42 -4.76 35.33
CA ALA A 440 -8.40 -4.28 33.94
C ALA A 440 -8.05 -5.37 32.93
N ILE A 441 -7.50 -6.52 33.32
CA ILE A 441 -7.01 -7.57 32.43
C ILE A 441 -8.11 -8.05 31.47
N GLY A 442 -9.30 -8.35 31.98
CA GLY A 442 -10.43 -8.78 31.18
C GLY A 442 -10.89 -7.74 30.17
N TYR A 443 -10.74 -6.45 30.51
CA TYR A 443 -11.07 -5.35 29.60
C TYR A 443 -10.00 -5.14 28.54
N VAL A 444 -8.74 -5.16 28.91
CA VAL A 444 -7.58 -5.03 28.00
C VAL A 444 -7.53 -6.20 27.02
N THR A 445 -7.76 -7.42 27.49
CA THR A 445 -7.79 -8.60 26.60
C THR A 445 -9.05 -8.65 25.76
N GLY A 446 -10.18 -8.22 26.32
CA GLY A 446 -11.50 -8.28 25.69
C GLY A 446 -12.05 -9.71 25.56
N ASN A 447 -13.28 -9.83 25.05
CA ASN A 447 -13.92 -11.12 24.86
C ASN A 447 -13.12 -11.98 23.86
N ARG A 448 -12.64 -13.14 24.34
CA ARG A 448 -11.78 -14.05 23.55
C ARG A 448 -10.55 -13.35 22.94
N GLY A 449 -10.01 -12.33 23.60
CA GLY A 449 -8.83 -11.60 23.14
C GLY A 449 -9.11 -10.56 22.05
N SER A 450 -10.34 -10.08 21.88
CA SER A 450 -10.71 -9.16 20.79
C SER A 450 -10.05 -7.80 20.90
N SER A 451 -10.02 -7.20 22.11
CA SER A 451 -9.42 -5.87 22.30
C SER A 451 -7.90 -5.91 22.08
N LEU A 452 -7.26 -6.97 22.61
CA LEU A 452 -5.82 -7.13 22.42
C LEU A 452 -5.45 -7.34 20.94
N ARG A 453 -6.26 -8.13 20.19
CA ARG A 453 -6.05 -8.28 18.74
C ARG A 453 -6.20 -6.97 17.97
N GLN A 454 -7.11 -6.09 18.39
CA GLN A 454 -7.24 -4.78 17.80
C GLN A 454 -5.97 -3.94 18.03
N VAL A 455 -5.46 -3.93 19.26
CA VAL A 455 -4.18 -3.26 19.57
C VAL A 455 -3.04 -3.82 18.72
N GLU A 456 -2.93 -5.15 18.57
CA GLU A 456 -1.93 -5.82 17.74
C GLU A 456 -2.05 -5.45 16.26
N GLU A 457 -3.28 -5.31 15.74
CA GLU A 457 -3.53 -4.94 14.34
C GLU A 457 -3.17 -3.47 14.08
N ASP A 458 -3.58 -2.57 14.97
CA ASP A 458 -3.37 -1.14 14.83
C ASP A 458 -1.89 -0.76 14.99
N SER A 459 -1.16 -1.46 15.86
CA SER A 459 0.25 -1.20 16.15
C SER A 459 1.23 -2.08 15.37
N GLY A 460 0.78 -3.18 14.79
CA GLY A 460 1.68 -4.15 14.13
C GLY A 460 2.54 -4.97 15.10
N THR A 461 2.15 -5.09 16.36
CA THR A 461 2.88 -5.80 17.42
C THR A 461 2.30 -7.18 17.71
N PHE A 462 3.01 -7.98 18.50
CA PHE A 462 2.54 -9.26 19.05
C PHE A 462 2.47 -9.16 20.57
N CYS A 463 1.29 -9.32 21.13
CA CYS A 463 1.04 -9.08 22.55
C CYS A 463 0.47 -10.32 23.25
N PHE A 464 0.90 -10.56 24.48
CA PHE A 464 0.23 -11.51 25.37
C PHE A 464 0.48 -11.18 26.84
N VAL A 465 -0.42 -11.67 27.69
CA VAL A 465 -0.31 -11.50 29.14
C VAL A 465 0.54 -12.63 29.70
N GLU A 466 1.57 -12.27 30.46
CA GLU A 466 2.35 -13.21 31.24
C GLU A 466 1.74 -13.30 32.63
N GLY A 467 1.28 -14.50 33.04
CA GLY A 467 0.68 -14.71 34.35
C GLY A 467 1.68 -14.58 35.46
N GLY A 468 1.55 -13.55 36.29
CA GLY A 468 2.32 -13.33 37.50
C GLY A 468 1.58 -13.83 38.75
N ARG A 469 2.34 -14.14 39.81
CA ARG A 469 1.81 -14.50 41.17
C ARG A 469 1.53 -13.27 42.03
N GLY A 470 1.37 -12.06 41.43
CA GLY A 470 1.23 -10.79 42.14
C GLY A 470 -0.13 -10.12 41.97
N GLU A 471 -0.28 -8.90 42.48
CA GLU A 471 -1.48 -8.05 42.35
C GLU A 471 -1.67 -7.49 40.93
N SER A 472 -0.62 -7.48 40.12
CA SER A 472 -0.65 -7.07 38.72
C SER A 472 -0.09 -8.15 37.82
N GLU A 473 -0.66 -8.29 36.65
CA GLU A 473 -0.12 -9.11 35.56
C GLU A 473 0.66 -8.22 34.59
N GLN A 474 1.59 -8.82 33.86
CA GLN A 474 2.40 -8.08 32.89
C GLN A 474 1.89 -8.38 31.48
N LEU A 475 1.58 -7.32 30.74
CA LEU A 475 1.35 -7.42 29.31
C LEU A 475 2.68 -7.21 28.61
N LEU A 476 3.09 -8.18 27.82
CA LEU A 476 4.30 -8.15 27.04
C LEU A 476 3.95 -7.76 25.61
N ILE A 477 4.54 -6.67 25.11
CA ILE A 477 4.35 -6.12 23.77
C ILE A 477 5.64 -6.33 22.99
N PHE A 478 5.60 -7.25 22.01
CA PHE A 478 6.75 -7.58 21.16
C PHE A 478 6.64 -6.91 19.79
N GLY A 479 7.76 -6.36 19.33
CA GLY A 479 7.86 -5.74 18.00
C GLY A 479 9.29 -5.31 17.70
N HIS A 480 9.71 -5.45 16.44
CA HIS A 480 11.04 -5.03 16.00
C HIS A 480 11.21 -3.51 16.04
N ASN A 481 10.13 -2.77 15.86
CA ASN A 481 10.11 -1.32 15.75
C ASN A 481 9.66 -0.69 17.09
N LYS A 482 10.46 0.21 17.66
CA LYS A 482 10.16 0.87 18.93
C LYS A 482 8.91 1.77 18.86
N PRO A 483 8.70 2.62 17.83
CA PRO A 483 7.49 3.42 17.69
C PRO A 483 6.19 2.60 17.68
N ASP A 484 6.19 1.40 17.08
CA ASP A 484 5.03 0.52 17.04
C ASP A 484 4.72 -0.02 18.45
N ARG A 485 5.75 -0.39 19.23
CA ARG A 485 5.57 -0.80 20.63
C ARG A 485 5.06 0.33 21.51
N GLU A 486 5.56 1.56 21.32
CA GLU A 486 5.07 2.75 22.03
C GLU A 486 3.62 3.09 21.67
N LEU A 487 3.22 2.86 20.40
CA LEU A 487 1.83 2.99 19.99
C LEU A 487 0.95 1.97 20.72
N ALA A 488 1.37 0.70 20.73
CA ALA A 488 0.66 -0.37 21.44
C ALA A 488 0.54 -0.05 22.94
N GLU A 489 1.61 0.42 23.57
CA GLU A 489 1.62 0.84 24.98
C GLU A 489 0.61 1.95 25.26
N ARG A 490 0.55 2.99 24.40
CA ARG A 490 -0.44 4.08 24.53
C ARG A 490 -1.87 3.56 24.40
N LEU A 491 -2.14 2.66 23.46
CA LEU A 491 -3.47 2.05 23.28
C LEU A 491 -3.87 1.22 24.49
N VAL A 492 -2.98 0.40 25.02
CA VAL A 492 -3.21 -0.41 26.22
C VAL A 492 -3.45 0.47 27.44
N ASN A 493 -2.63 1.49 27.67
CA ASN A 493 -2.81 2.44 28.78
C ASN A 493 -4.13 3.21 28.65
N GLY A 494 -4.58 3.49 27.43
CA GLY A 494 -5.91 4.04 27.15
C GLY A 494 -7.02 3.13 27.66
N LEU A 495 -6.98 1.83 27.33
CA LEU A 495 -7.93 0.83 27.81
C LEU A 495 -7.93 0.65 29.33
N ILE A 496 -6.74 0.64 29.95
CA ILE A 496 -6.61 0.58 31.42
C ILE A 496 -7.29 1.80 32.07
N ASN A 497 -6.98 3.01 31.58
CA ASN A 497 -7.54 4.24 32.13
C ASN A 497 -9.06 4.33 31.92
N GLU A 498 -9.58 3.85 30.81
CA GLU A 498 -11.01 3.81 30.55
C GLU A 498 -11.73 2.90 31.55
N LYS A 499 -11.20 1.71 31.80
CA LYS A 499 -11.74 0.78 32.80
C LYS A 499 -11.71 1.38 34.19
N MET A 500 -10.57 1.95 34.59
CA MET A 500 -10.40 2.52 35.93
C MET A 500 -11.30 3.74 36.18
N ARG A 501 -11.52 4.59 35.16
CA ARG A 501 -12.47 5.71 35.23
C ARG A 501 -13.93 5.24 35.28
N GLY A 502 -14.26 4.15 34.61
CA GLY A 502 -15.62 3.56 34.60
C GLY A 502 -16.03 3.03 35.98
N ASP A 503 -15.11 2.45 36.73
CA ASP A 503 -15.38 1.95 38.08
C ASP A 503 -15.49 3.09 39.11
N GLY A 504 -14.78 4.21 38.94
CA GLY A 504 -14.88 5.39 39.82
C GLY A 504 -16.23 6.11 39.73
N ARG A 505 -16.99 5.99 38.64
CA ARG A 505 -18.35 6.57 38.55
C ARG A 505 -19.43 5.72 39.18
N ARG A 506 -19.16 4.47 39.54
CA ARG A 506 -20.12 3.59 40.21
C ARG A 506 -20.09 3.71 41.75
N PHE A 507 -19.08 4.36 42.34
CA PHE A 507 -18.93 4.49 43.76
C PHE A 507 -19.50 5.78 44.38
N ASP A 508 -19.80 6.82 43.58
CA ASP A 508 -20.31 8.11 44.09
C ASP A 508 -21.84 8.23 44.14
N ASP A 509 -22.61 7.20 43.70
CA ASP A 509 -24.07 7.25 43.69
C ASP A 509 -24.74 6.36 44.79
N ARG A 510 -23.99 6.02 45.85
CA ARG A 510 -24.56 5.39 47.07
C ARG A 510 -24.11 6.11 48.31
N GLY A 511 -24.65 7.29 48.53
CA GLY A 511 -24.43 7.98 49.78
C GLY A 511 -25.35 9.19 49.94
N GLY A 512 -26.48 9.00 50.57
CA GLY A 512 -27.30 10.14 51.00
C GLY A 512 -28.76 9.79 51.19
N GLY A 513 -29.02 8.98 52.23
CA GLY A 513 -30.35 8.78 52.75
C GLY A 513 -30.92 10.03 53.35
N GLY A 514 -32.20 10.19 53.32
CA GLY A 514 -32.95 11.23 54.01
C GLY A 514 -34.41 10.86 54.00
N TYR A 515 -34.82 10.33 55.13
CA TYR A 515 -36.23 10.18 55.50
C TYR A 515 -37.04 11.46 55.22
N ASP A 516 -38.18 11.37 54.60
CA ASP A 516 -39.38 12.04 55.14
C ASP A 516 -40.67 11.38 54.64
N ASP A 517 -41.43 11.01 55.59
CA ASP A 517 -42.77 10.50 55.65
C ASP A 517 -43.75 11.63 55.36
N ARG A 518 -44.83 11.38 54.58
CA ARG A 518 -46.22 11.85 54.79
C ARG A 518 -47.11 11.70 53.54
N ASP A 519 -47.88 10.64 53.58
CA ASP A 519 -49.34 10.63 53.81
C ASP A 519 -50.26 11.20 52.73
N ARG A 520 -51.32 10.38 52.51
CA ARG A 520 -52.62 10.64 51.82
C ARG A 520 -52.64 10.49 50.31
N GLY A 521 -53.48 9.65 49.74
CA GLY A 521 -54.66 8.95 50.15
C GLY A 521 -55.53 8.67 48.94
N ARG A 522 -56.18 7.51 48.98
CA ARG A 522 -57.49 7.19 48.40
C ARG A 522 -57.77 7.06 46.91
N GLY A 523 -58.29 5.89 46.62
CA GLY A 523 -59.37 5.57 45.65
C GLY A 523 -58.91 4.57 44.60
N GLY A 524 -59.29 3.39 44.53
CA GLY A 524 -60.50 2.65 44.86
C GLY A 524 -61.09 2.07 43.58
N TYR A 525 -61.50 0.80 43.68
CA TYR A 525 -62.35 -0.01 42.84
C TYR A 525 -61.65 -0.89 41.80
N GLU A 526 -61.56 -2.19 42.17
CA GLU A 526 -62.53 -3.27 41.86
C GLU A 526 -62.52 -3.68 40.40
N ASP A 527 -62.25 -4.84 40.11
CA ASP A 527 -62.78 -6.17 40.37
C ASP A 527 -62.98 -6.89 39.05
N ARG A 528 -62.44 -8.06 38.89
CA ARG A 528 -63.09 -9.29 38.42
C ARG A 528 -62.16 -10.24 37.70
N ARG A 529 -61.88 -11.26 38.44
CA ARG A 529 -61.69 -12.63 37.90
C ARG A 529 -63.05 -13.17 37.45
N PRO A 530 -63.23 -14.33 36.82
CA PRO A 530 -62.52 -15.58 37.06
C PRO A 530 -62.35 -16.56 35.85
N ASP A 531 -61.52 -17.59 36.11
CA ASP A 531 -61.72 -19.03 35.85
C ASP A 531 -61.72 -19.51 34.38
N ASP A 532 -61.20 -20.59 33.96
CA ASP A 532 -61.04 -21.91 34.58
C ASP A 532 -60.27 -22.85 33.65
N ARG A 533 -59.53 -23.81 34.25
CA ARG A 533 -59.33 -25.19 33.83
C ARG A 533 -58.46 -25.46 32.62
N GLY A 534 -57.54 -26.33 32.64
CA GLY A 534 -57.21 -27.50 33.42
C GLY A 534 -56.27 -28.39 32.64
N GLY A 535 -55.33 -28.99 33.27
CA GLY A 535 -55.20 -30.41 33.40
C GLY A 535 -54.13 -31.12 32.58
N GLY A 536 -53.21 -31.75 33.30
CA GLY A 536 -52.68 -33.08 33.00
C GLY A 536 -51.25 -33.17 32.49
N SER A 537 -50.22 -33.28 33.29
CA SER A 537 -49.67 -34.46 33.98
C SER A 537 -49.08 -35.57 33.07
N ARG A 538 -47.82 -35.94 33.50
CA ARG A 538 -47.05 -37.21 33.28
C ARG A 538 -46.15 -37.17 32.04
N GLY A 539 -44.84 -37.33 32.11
CA GLY A 539 -44.04 -38.24 32.95
C GLY A 539 -43.50 -39.39 32.14
N TYR A 540 -42.23 -39.73 32.34
CA TYR A 540 -41.47 -40.90 31.94
C TYR A 540 -40.67 -40.81 30.65
N ASP A 541 -39.35 -40.70 30.76
CA ASP A 541 -38.31 -41.74 30.94
C ASP A 541 -38.01 -42.62 29.71
N ARG A 542 -36.71 -42.56 29.37
CA ARG A 542 -35.82 -43.66 28.97
C ARG A 542 -35.68 -44.14 27.53
N ARG A 543 -34.41 -44.11 27.18
CA ARG A 543 -33.60 -45.16 26.50
C ARG A 543 -33.49 -45.12 24.99
N GLU A 544 -32.24 -44.90 24.64
CA GLU A 544 -31.28 -45.89 24.03
C GLU A 544 -31.51 -46.29 22.58
N ASP A 545 -30.44 -46.05 21.83
CA ASP A 545 -29.78 -46.92 20.84
C ASP A 545 -30.34 -47.06 19.44
N ARG A 546 -29.37 -46.91 18.57
CA ARG A 546 -28.99 -47.67 17.39
C ARG A 546 -29.12 -47.03 16.01
N ASP A 547 -27.85 -46.78 15.52
CA ASP A 547 -27.36 -47.19 14.19
C ASP A 547 -28.40 -47.47 13.09
N ARG A 548 -28.18 -46.83 11.99
CA ARG A 548 -27.89 -47.42 10.70
C ARG A 548 -27.86 -46.37 9.59
N GLY A 549 -26.73 -46.35 8.90
CA GLY A 549 -26.53 -45.72 7.64
C GLY A 549 -27.43 -46.22 6.52
N ARG A 550 -27.49 -45.40 5.52
CA ARG A 550 -27.53 -45.84 4.11
C ARG A 550 -27.38 -44.64 3.19
N ASP A 551 -26.36 -44.81 2.33
CA ASP A 551 -26.19 -44.20 1.04
C ASP A 551 -27.49 -44.04 0.26
N TYR A 552 -27.59 -43.00 -0.52
CA TYR A 552 -27.97 -43.04 -1.92
C TYR A 552 -27.60 -41.77 -2.68
N ASP A 553 -26.83 -42.04 -3.70
CA ASP A 553 -26.50 -41.31 -4.89
C ASP A 553 -27.68 -40.63 -5.63
N ARG A 554 -27.25 -39.56 -6.35
CA ARG A 554 -27.61 -39.20 -7.73
C ARG A 554 -28.62 -38.09 -8.00
N ARG A 555 -28.01 -37.20 -8.78
CA ARG A 555 -28.49 -36.55 -10.05
C ARG A 555 -29.21 -35.21 -9.96
N ASP A 556 -28.51 -34.35 -10.57
CA ASP A 556 -28.65 -33.67 -11.89
C ASP A 556 -29.48 -32.40 -11.94
N ASP A 557 -28.76 -31.40 -12.43
CA ASP A 557 -29.17 -30.35 -13.39
C ASP A 557 -30.28 -29.38 -13.08
N ARG A 558 -29.93 -28.12 -12.99
CA ARG A 558 -30.24 -27.11 -14.03
C ARG A 558 -30.02 -25.68 -13.56
N ASP A 559 -29.16 -25.03 -14.35
CA ASP A 559 -29.15 -23.60 -14.69
C ASP A 559 -30.35 -22.78 -14.25
N ARG A 560 -30.04 -21.65 -13.62
CA ARG A 560 -30.50 -20.34 -14.08
C ARG A 560 -29.81 -19.23 -13.28
N GLY A 561 -28.98 -18.48 -14.01
CA GLY A 561 -28.44 -17.21 -13.55
C GLY A 561 -29.54 -16.20 -13.22
N ARG A 562 -29.25 -15.37 -12.24
CA ARG A 562 -29.77 -14.01 -12.13
C ARG A 562 -28.74 -13.17 -11.38
N ASP A 563 -28.16 -12.25 -12.14
CA ASP A 563 -27.47 -11.06 -11.68
C ASP A 563 -28.34 -10.30 -10.69
N TYR A 564 -27.77 -9.93 -9.56
CA TYR A 564 -28.19 -8.75 -8.81
C TYR A 564 -26.95 -8.01 -8.33
N ASP A 565 -26.61 -6.99 -9.07
CA ASP A 565 -25.86 -5.85 -8.58
C ASP A 565 -26.58 -5.25 -7.37
N ARG A 566 -25.92 -5.16 -6.24
CA ARG A 566 -26.24 -4.21 -5.18
C ARG A 566 -24.99 -3.49 -4.74
N ARG A 567 -24.92 -2.26 -5.19
CA ARG A 567 -24.15 -1.17 -4.60
C ARG A 567 -24.64 -0.97 -3.17
N ASP A 568 -23.71 -0.91 -2.23
CA ASP A 568 -23.91 -0.22 -0.96
C ASP A 568 -22.71 0.72 -0.74
N ASP A 569 -22.92 1.95 -1.18
CA ASP A 569 -22.25 3.13 -0.66
C ASP A 569 -23.06 3.64 0.53
N ARG A 570 -22.50 3.59 1.72
CA ARG A 570 -22.94 4.36 2.88
C ARG A 570 -21.76 4.82 3.70
N ASP A 571 -21.17 5.91 3.27
CA ASP A 571 -20.47 6.83 4.15
C ASP A 571 -21.46 7.84 4.70
N ARG A 572 -21.62 7.84 6.01
CA ARG A 572 -22.28 8.92 6.77
C ARG A 572 -21.26 9.51 7.72
N GLY A 573 -20.60 10.55 7.25
CA GLY A 573 -20.00 11.56 8.13
C GLY A 573 -21.09 12.52 8.60
N ARG A 574 -21.29 12.60 9.90
CA ARG A 574 -22.10 13.65 10.55
C ARG A 574 -21.12 14.68 11.10
N ASP A 575 -21.13 15.85 10.53
CA ASP A 575 -20.68 17.05 11.23
C ASP A 575 -21.88 17.94 11.50
N TYR A 576 -22.07 18.22 12.78
CA TYR A 576 -22.97 19.25 13.29
C TYR A 576 -22.16 20.52 13.43
N ASP A 577 -22.54 21.56 12.70
CA ASP A 577 -22.35 22.92 13.17
C ASP A 577 -23.60 23.73 12.85
N ARG A 578 -24.20 24.18 13.97
CA ARG A 578 -25.22 25.21 13.99
C ARG A 578 -24.51 26.56 14.02
N ASP A 579 -24.84 27.41 13.08
CA ASP A 579 -24.98 28.82 13.42
C ASP A 579 -26.10 29.43 12.57
N ARG A 580 -27.01 30.05 13.36
CA ARG A 580 -28.08 30.89 12.90
C ARG A 580 -27.49 32.25 12.54
N ASP A 581 -27.88 32.81 11.39
CA ASP A 581 -28.32 34.19 11.40
C ASP A 581 -29.32 34.44 10.26
N ARG A 582 -30.37 35.10 10.67
CA ARG A 582 -31.47 35.66 9.87
C ARG A 582 -30.94 36.88 9.12
N ASP A 583 -31.32 37.07 7.86
CA ASP A 583 -32.04 38.30 7.54
C ASP A 583 -32.79 38.20 6.20
N ARG A 584 -33.95 38.77 6.23
CA ARG A 584 -34.97 39.00 5.19
C ARG A 584 -34.43 40.01 4.15
N ASP A 585 -34.81 39.84 2.90
CA ASP A 585 -35.77 40.72 2.20
C ASP A 585 -35.81 40.39 0.70
N ARG A 586 -36.97 40.05 0.26
CA ARG A 586 -37.93 40.63 -0.66
C ARG A 586 -37.59 40.86 -2.15
N ARG A 587 -38.49 40.19 -2.93
CA ARG A 587 -39.15 40.66 -4.17
C ARG A 587 -38.36 40.56 -5.48
N GLY A 588 -38.93 39.90 -6.39
CA GLY A 588 -39.97 39.97 -7.41
C GLY A 588 -39.36 39.34 -8.65
N GLY A 589 -39.92 38.49 -9.39
CA GLY A 589 -41.22 38.41 -10.00
C GLY A 589 -41.10 38.47 -11.50
N ARG A 590 -41.77 37.48 -12.16
CA ARG A 590 -42.19 37.43 -13.57
C ARG A 590 -41.25 36.74 -14.53
N ASP A 591 -41.61 35.52 -14.94
CA ASP A 591 -42.57 35.09 -15.97
C ASP A 591 -42.15 35.49 -17.40
N TYR A 592 -42.08 34.49 -18.23
CA TYR A 592 -42.74 34.22 -19.52
C TYR A 592 -41.93 33.17 -20.25
N ASP A 593 -42.52 31.96 -20.37
CA ASP A 593 -43.19 31.40 -21.54
C ASP A 593 -42.29 31.09 -22.72
N ASP A 594 -42.23 29.78 -22.98
CA ASP A 594 -43.00 29.01 -23.97
C ASP A 594 -42.40 29.03 -25.38
N ASP A 595 -42.19 27.91 -25.89
CA ASP A 595 -42.60 27.23 -27.12
C ASP A 595 -41.51 26.24 -27.58
N ARG A 596 -41.79 24.97 -27.55
CA ARG A 596 -42.47 24.07 -28.48
C ARG A 596 -41.80 23.90 -29.82
N ASP A 597 -41.64 22.61 -30.06
CA ASP A 597 -41.84 21.84 -31.30
C ASP A 597 -40.59 21.64 -32.19
N GLU A 598 -40.36 20.52 -32.57
CA GLU A 598 -40.85 19.36 -33.27
C GLU A 598 -39.71 18.63 -34.00
N ARG A 599 -39.56 17.36 -33.76
CA ARG A 599 -39.79 16.19 -34.61
C ARG A 599 -38.95 15.99 -35.88
N ARG A 600 -38.59 14.68 -35.94
CA ARG A 600 -38.39 13.80 -37.10
C ARG A 600 -36.95 13.72 -37.57
N GLY A 601 -36.28 12.59 -37.54
CA GLY A 601 -36.67 11.22 -37.87
C GLY A 601 -36.43 10.89 -39.33
N ARG A 602 -35.54 9.95 -39.58
CA ARG A 602 -35.47 8.94 -40.65
C ARG A 602 -34.04 8.44 -40.77
N GLU A 603 -33.77 7.27 -40.40
CA GLU A 603 -33.73 5.97 -41.10
C GLU A 603 -33.61 6.07 -42.62
N TYR A 604 -32.65 5.35 -43.17
CA TYR A 604 -32.66 4.42 -44.29
C TYR A 604 -31.21 4.00 -44.53
N ASP A 605 -30.87 2.76 -44.30
CA ASP A 605 -30.98 1.55 -45.10
C ASP A 605 -29.92 1.40 -46.19
N ARG A 606 -29.18 0.29 -46.00
CA ARG A 606 -28.73 -0.76 -46.92
C ARG A 606 -28.49 -0.37 -48.37
N ASP A 607 -27.34 -0.76 -48.90
CA ASP A 607 -27.28 -1.92 -49.77
C ASP A 607 -25.85 -2.27 -50.19
N ARG A 608 -25.66 -3.53 -50.27
CA ARG A 608 -24.67 -4.37 -50.89
C ARG A 608 -24.35 -3.98 -52.30
N ARG A 609 -23.15 -4.27 -52.75
CA ARG A 609 -22.89 -5.18 -53.86
C ARG A 609 -21.42 -5.46 -54.05
N ASP A 610 -21.16 -6.74 -54.11
CA ASP A 610 -20.11 -7.51 -54.71
C ASP A 610 -19.76 -7.01 -56.12
N ASP A 611 -18.52 -7.20 -56.53
CA ASP A 611 -18.17 -7.94 -57.74
C ASP A 611 -16.64 -8.00 -57.94
N ASP A 612 -16.19 -9.21 -58.00
CA ASP A 612 -15.15 -9.89 -58.72
C ASP A 612 -14.56 -9.18 -59.95
N TYR A 613 -13.27 -9.41 -60.19
CA TYR A 613 -12.66 -9.95 -61.42
C TYR A 613 -11.13 -9.96 -61.26
N ASP A 614 -10.53 -11.04 -61.09
CA ASP A 614 -9.86 -12.06 -61.90
C ASP A 614 -8.81 -11.59 -62.92
N ARG A 615 -7.62 -12.24 -62.76
CA ARG A 615 -6.71 -12.78 -63.77
C ARG A 615 -5.80 -11.87 -64.59
N ARG A 616 -4.54 -12.14 -64.50
CA ARG A 616 -3.64 -12.85 -65.45
C ARG A 616 -2.21 -12.36 -65.33
N ARG A 617 -1.29 -13.25 -64.97
CA ARG A 617 -0.36 -14.06 -65.79
C ARG A 617 0.59 -13.26 -66.70
N GLY A 618 1.84 -13.65 -66.60
CA GLY A 618 2.89 -13.64 -67.63
C GLY A 618 4.23 -13.24 -67.01
N SER A 619 5.08 -14.12 -66.64
CA SER A 619 6.04 -14.95 -67.40
C SER A 619 7.13 -14.11 -68.06
N ASP A 620 8.26 -14.41 -67.69
CA ASP A 620 9.39 -14.94 -68.43
C ASP A 620 10.68 -14.09 -68.40
N ARG A 621 11.66 -14.75 -67.91
CA ARG A 621 12.95 -15.15 -68.54
C ARG A 621 14.08 -14.11 -68.61
N ASP A 622 15.08 -14.54 -67.96
CA ASP A 622 16.39 -14.99 -68.48
C ASP A 622 17.52 -13.97 -68.61
N ARG A 623 18.57 -14.41 -68.02
CA ARG A 623 19.95 -14.58 -68.50
C ARG A 623 21.03 -13.68 -67.92
N ARG A 624 21.87 -14.42 -67.18
CA ARG A 624 23.34 -14.59 -67.44
C ARG A 624 24.13 -13.30 -67.34
N GLY A 625 25.21 -13.27 -66.69
CA GLY A 625 26.29 -14.17 -66.37
C GLY A 625 27.48 -13.39 -65.91
N ARG A 626 28.31 -14.14 -65.26
CA ARG A 626 29.76 -14.12 -65.31
C ARG A 626 30.48 -12.92 -64.68
N ASP A 627 31.17 -13.34 -63.62
CA ASP A 627 32.59 -13.70 -63.47
C ASP A 627 33.49 -12.48 -63.39
N ASP A 628 34.25 -12.45 -62.40
CA ASP A 628 35.69 -12.70 -62.21
C ASP A 628 36.14 -11.91 -60.95
N ASP A 629 36.57 -12.62 -59.95
CA ASP A 629 37.95 -12.86 -59.49
C ASP A 629 38.85 -11.63 -59.29
N TYR A 630 39.44 -11.58 -58.18
CA TYR A 630 40.82 -11.42 -57.73
C TYR A 630 40.86 -10.72 -56.36
N ASP A 631 41.20 -11.44 -55.36
CA ASP A 631 42.51 -11.77 -54.78
C ASP A 631 43.26 -10.57 -54.18
N ASP A 632 43.55 -10.78 -52.94
CA ASP A 632 44.79 -10.63 -52.19
C ASP A 632 45.21 -9.30 -51.52
N ARG A 633 45.42 -9.47 -50.23
CA ARG A 633 46.52 -8.98 -49.36
C ARG A 633 46.64 -7.47 -49.07
N ASP A 634 46.51 -7.09 -47.87
CA ASP A 634 47.51 -7.06 -46.74
C ASP A 634 46.76 -6.92 -45.42
#